data_6e6d2e55cdd9c83d86121b2fff5573c3
#
_entry.id   6e6d2e55cdd9c83d86121b2fff5573c3
#
_cell.length_a   1.000
_cell.length_b   1.000
_cell.length_c   1.000
_cell.angle_alpha   90.00
_cell.angle_beta   90.00
_cell.angle_gamma   90.00
#
_symmetry.space_group_name_H-M   'P 1'
#
loop_
_entity.id
_entity.type
_entity.pdbx_description
1 polymer ?
#
loop_
_entity_poly.entity_id
_entity_poly.type
_entity_poly.pdbx_seq_one_letter_code
_entity_poly.pdbx_strand_id
1 'polypeptide(L)'
;MMQPSKTSWHIVQFKPNSHKIAVRNFERQGFETFLPMHEVARGTAVKFETVIRPLFAGYMFVACDPETAPWRQINSTYGVSRMLSFAEGPKPMPEALIAGLRA
;
A
#
# COMPACT_ATOMS: atom_id res chain seq x y z
N MET A 1 -25.48 -11.91 -11.41
CA MET A 1 -24.93 -10.72 -12.06
C MET A 1 -23.99 -10.00 -11.12
N MET A 2 -22.81 -9.79 -11.56
CA MET A 2 -21.81 -9.10 -10.74
C MET A 2 -22.03 -7.60 -10.80
N GLN A 3 -22.21 -7.00 -9.65
CA GLN A 3 -22.21 -5.55 -9.56
C GLN A 3 -20.78 -5.07 -9.71
N PRO A 4 -20.56 -3.89 -10.30
CA PRO A 4 -19.23 -3.29 -10.27
C PRO A 4 -18.78 -3.18 -8.83
N SER A 5 -17.60 -3.66 -8.54
CA SER A 5 -17.07 -3.57 -7.20
C SER A 5 -16.87 -2.11 -6.85
N LYS A 6 -17.31 -1.71 -5.68
CA LYS A 6 -17.06 -0.37 -5.15
C LYS A 6 -15.65 -0.31 -4.59
N THR A 7 -14.69 -0.63 -5.42
CA THR A 7 -13.29 -0.68 -5.01
C THR A 7 -12.79 0.72 -4.68
N SER A 8 -12.17 0.86 -3.54
CA SER A 8 -11.52 2.09 -3.13
C SER A 8 -10.13 1.77 -2.62
N TRP A 9 -9.28 2.78 -2.61
CA TRP A 9 -7.91 2.66 -2.15
C TRP A 9 -7.80 3.02 -0.68
N HIS A 10 -7.05 2.22 0.06
CA HIS A 10 -6.82 2.42 1.47
C HIS A 10 -5.33 2.43 1.77
N ILE A 11 -4.93 3.16 2.78
CA ILE A 11 -3.53 3.23 3.19
C ILE A 11 -3.25 2.14 4.20
N VAL A 12 -2.17 1.40 3.97
CA VAL A 12 -1.70 0.37 4.89
C VAL A 12 -0.27 0.71 5.28
N GLN A 13 0.02 0.62 6.57
CA GLN A 13 1.37 0.78 7.08
C GLN A 13 2.05 -0.60 7.06
N PHE A 14 3.23 -0.67 6.44
CA PHE A 14 4.00 -1.92 6.47
C PHE A 14 5.13 -1.83 7.50
N LYS A 15 5.58 -2.99 7.95
CA LYS A 15 6.69 -3.07 8.89
C LYS A 15 8.00 -2.67 8.21
N PRO A 16 8.99 -2.18 8.96
CA PRO A 16 10.27 -1.79 8.39
C PRO A 16 10.86 -2.87 7.49
N ASN A 17 11.28 -2.45 6.29
CA ASN A 17 11.88 -3.35 5.28
C ASN A 17 10.98 -4.51 4.84
N SER A 18 9.69 -4.40 5.03
CA SER A 18 8.74 -5.49 4.74
C SER A 18 7.76 -5.17 3.62
N HIS A 19 8.00 -4.13 2.84
CA HIS A 19 7.08 -3.75 1.76
C HIS A 19 6.94 -4.85 0.69
N LYS A 20 8.04 -5.50 0.30
CA LYS A 20 7.99 -6.59 -0.70
C LYS A 20 7.18 -7.78 -0.19
N ILE A 21 7.34 -8.09 1.08
CA ILE A 21 6.59 -9.19 1.71
C ILE A 21 5.11 -8.84 1.77
N ALA A 22 4.77 -7.61 2.14
CA ALA A 22 3.40 -7.16 2.21
C ALA A 22 2.72 -7.21 0.83
N VAL A 23 3.38 -6.68 -0.20
CA VAL A 23 2.87 -6.70 -1.57
C VAL A 23 2.60 -8.14 -2.02
N ARG A 24 3.57 -9.02 -1.83
CA ARG A 24 3.43 -10.44 -2.23
C ARG A 24 2.23 -11.10 -1.55
N ASN A 25 2.06 -10.87 -0.27
CA ASN A 25 0.99 -11.52 0.48
C ASN A 25 -0.38 -10.92 0.17
N PHE A 26 -0.46 -9.63 -0.14
CA PHE A 26 -1.69 -9.04 -0.63
C PHE A 26 -2.07 -9.60 -2.01
N GLU A 27 -1.12 -9.72 -2.92
CA GLU A 27 -1.36 -10.27 -4.24
C GLU A 27 -1.84 -11.73 -4.17
N ARG A 28 -1.27 -12.52 -3.26
CA ARG A 28 -1.71 -13.90 -3.03
C ARG A 28 -3.16 -13.98 -2.56
N GLN A 29 -3.62 -12.96 -1.85
CA GLN A 29 -4.99 -12.89 -1.36
C GLN A 29 -5.94 -12.27 -2.39
N GLY A 30 -5.43 -11.86 -3.54
CA GLY A 30 -6.24 -11.27 -4.60
C GLY A 30 -6.45 -9.78 -4.52
N PHE A 31 -5.72 -9.09 -3.66
CA PHE A 31 -5.82 -7.62 -3.55
C PHE A 31 -4.92 -6.94 -4.57
N GLU A 32 -5.42 -5.89 -5.18
CA GLU A 32 -4.59 -5.00 -5.98
C GLU A 32 -3.85 -4.06 -5.05
N THR A 33 -2.56 -3.86 -5.31
CA THR A 33 -1.72 -2.99 -4.49
C THR A 33 -1.08 -1.90 -5.33
N PHE A 34 -0.72 -0.80 -4.69
CA PHE A 34 0.06 0.24 -5.30
C PHE A 34 1.11 0.71 -4.31
N LEU A 35 2.36 0.53 -4.67
CA LEU A 35 3.49 0.95 -3.87
C LEU A 35 4.37 1.84 -4.75
N PRO A 36 4.12 3.16 -4.75
CA PRO A 36 4.94 4.06 -5.55
C PRO A 36 6.37 4.07 -5.04
N MET A 37 7.30 3.96 -5.98
CA MET A 37 8.73 3.92 -5.70
C MET A 37 9.40 5.14 -6.28
N HIS A 38 10.54 5.53 -5.73
CA HIS A 38 11.33 6.61 -6.30
C HIS A 38 12.82 6.30 -6.14
N GLU A 39 13.61 6.96 -6.95
CA GLU A 39 15.05 6.85 -6.88
C GLU A 39 15.59 7.84 -5.83
N VAL A 40 16.46 7.34 -4.99
CA VAL A 40 17.10 8.14 -3.94
C VAL A 40 18.60 7.97 -4.08
N ALA A 41 19.33 9.08 -4.11
CA ALA A 41 20.76 9.04 -4.06
C ALA A 41 21.21 8.68 -2.65
N ARG A 42 22.05 7.68 -2.56
CA ARG A 42 22.60 7.21 -1.29
C ARG A 42 24.10 7.09 -1.43
N GLY A 43 24.82 7.63 -0.47
CA GLY A 43 26.26 7.46 -0.51
C GLY A 43 26.99 8.34 0.47
N THR A 44 28.32 8.19 0.38
CA THR A 44 29.25 9.00 1.16
C THR A 44 29.94 9.97 0.22
N ALA A 45 30.85 10.78 0.73
CA ALA A 45 31.65 11.68 -0.09
C ALA A 45 32.50 10.94 -1.13
N VAL A 46 32.69 9.64 -0.96
CA VAL A 46 33.58 8.82 -1.80
C VAL A 46 32.80 7.98 -2.82
N LYS A 47 31.56 7.60 -2.49
CA LYS A 47 30.79 6.69 -3.32
C LYS A 47 29.31 7.06 -3.32
N PHE A 48 28.75 7.25 -4.49
CA PHE A 48 27.32 7.46 -4.68
C PHE A 48 26.71 6.29 -5.42
N GLU A 49 25.51 5.89 -5.00
CA GLU A 49 24.70 4.93 -5.73
C GLU A 49 23.23 5.35 -5.66
N THR A 50 22.47 4.97 -6.68
CA THR A 50 21.05 5.22 -6.71
C THR A 50 20.32 3.98 -6.21
N VAL A 51 19.45 4.14 -5.23
CA VAL A 51 18.62 3.05 -4.72
C VAL A 51 17.15 3.40 -4.93
N ILE A 52 16.33 2.38 -5.12
CA ILE A 52 14.89 2.55 -5.29
C ILE A 52 14.21 2.24 -3.97
N ARG A 53 13.44 3.20 -3.48
CA ARG A 53 12.76 3.10 -2.20
C ARG A 53 11.30 3.51 -2.32
N PRO A 54 10.42 3.03 -1.40
CA PRO A 54 9.05 3.50 -1.36
C PRO A 54 8.97 5.01 -1.25
N LEU A 55 8.12 5.63 -2.06
CA LEU A 55 7.94 7.08 -2.07
C LEU A 55 7.43 7.59 -0.72
N PHE A 56 6.51 6.86 -0.11
CA PHE A 56 5.99 7.15 1.22
C PHE A 56 6.58 6.12 2.18
N ALA A 57 7.50 6.56 3.02
CA ALA A 57 8.18 5.66 3.94
C ALA A 57 7.19 4.98 4.88
N GLY A 58 7.10 3.66 4.79
CA GLY A 58 6.24 2.87 5.65
C GLY A 58 4.79 2.68 5.19
N TYR A 59 4.38 3.25 4.04
CA TYR A 59 2.99 3.21 3.61
C TYR A 59 2.84 2.73 2.18
N MET A 60 1.76 1.98 1.94
CA MET A 60 1.37 1.52 0.62
C MET A 60 -0.15 1.59 0.49
N PHE A 61 -0.63 1.42 -0.74
CA PHE A 61 -2.06 1.47 -1.02
C PHE A 61 -2.58 0.09 -1.39
N VAL A 62 -3.75 -0.24 -0.87
CA VAL A 62 -4.44 -1.50 -1.18
C VAL A 62 -5.85 -1.19 -1.63
N ALA A 63 -6.26 -1.77 -2.76
CA ALA A 63 -7.60 -1.60 -3.29
C ALA A 63 -8.51 -2.71 -2.79
N CYS A 64 -9.65 -2.33 -2.24
CA CYS A 64 -10.64 -3.29 -1.79
C CYS A 64 -12.00 -2.62 -1.65
N ASP A 65 -13.05 -3.43 -1.65
CA ASP A 65 -14.39 -2.96 -1.40
C ASP A 65 -14.58 -2.83 0.12
N PRO A 66 -14.84 -1.62 0.64
CA PRO A 66 -14.95 -1.42 2.08
C PRO A 66 -16.12 -2.17 2.72
N GLU A 67 -17.14 -2.55 1.94
CA GLU A 67 -18.29 -3.28 2.47
C GLU A 67 -18.01 -4.77 2.66
N THR A 68 -17.13 -5.33 1.84
CA THR A 68 -16.84 -6.75 1.83
C THR A 68 -15.42 -7.09 2.26
N ALA A 69 -14.57 -6.09 2.40
CA ALA A 69 -13.16 -6.30 2.69
C ALA A 69 -12.95 -6.99 4.05
N PRO A 70 -12.14 -8.04 4.08
CA PRO A 70 -11.81 -8.70 5.34
C PRO A 70 -10.73 -7.91 6.10
N TRP A 71 -11.14 -6.88 6.82
CA TRP A 71 -10.23 -5.99 7.54
C TRP A 71 -9.25 -6.73 8.43
N ARG A 72 -9.72 -7.78 9.11
CA ARG A 72 -8.84 -8.58 9.96
C ARG A 72 -7.74 -9.26 9.18
N GLN A 73 -8.09 -9.80 8.01
CA GLN A 73 -7.13 -10.45 7.12
C GLN A 73 -6.11 -9.46 6.61
N ILE A 74 -6.56 -8.26 6.25
CA ILE A 74 -5.66 -7.21 5.77
C ILE A 74 -4.69 -6.80 6.87
N ASN A 75 -5.18 -6.57 8.08
CA ASN A 75 -4.34 -6.18 9.22
C ASN A 75 -3.39 -7.28 9.67
N SER A 76 -3.72 -8.53 9.43
CA SER A 76 -2.87 -9.67 9.80
C SER A 76 -1.99 -10.18 8.66
N THR A 77 -2.00 -9.52 7.52
CA THR A 77 -1.15 -9.89 6.39
C THR A 77 0.32 -9.72 6.76
N TYR A 78 1.15 -10.68 6.37
CA TYR A 78 2.58 -10.63 6.61
C TYR A 78 3.20 -9.37 6.03
N GLY A 79 4.03 -8.72 6.81
CA GLY A 79 4.66 -7.47 6.42
C GLY A 79 3.84 -6.24 6.73
N VAL A 80 2.58 -6.40 7.10
CA VAL A 80 1.68 -5.30 7.44
C VAL A 80 1.75 -5.00 8.93
N SER A 81 1.90 -3.73 9.27
CA SER A 81 1.79 -3.28 10.65
C SER A 81 0.33 -3.04 10.99
N ARG A 82 -0.36 -2.24 10.19
CA ARG A 82 -1.79 -1.98 10.35
C ARG A 82 -2.35 -1.22 9.14
N MET A 83 -3.66 -1.30 8.97
CA MET A 83 -4.38 -0.41 8.07
C MET A 83 -4.68 0.89 8.83
N LEU A 84 -4.53 2.03 8.17
CA LEU A 84 -4.91 3.30 8.77
C LEU A 84 -6.44 3.38 8.84
N SER A 85 -6.95 3.72 10.02
CA SER A 85 -8.38 3.81 10.24
C SER A 85 -8.68 4.94 11.20
N PHE A 86 -9.92 5.42 11.15
CA PHE A 86 -10.44 6.42 12.07
C PHE A 86 -11.59 5.80 12.88
N ALA A 87 -12.15 6.55 13.80
CA ALA A 87 -13.24 6.06 14.65
C ALA A 87 -14.42 5.48 13.85
N GLU A 88 -14.61 5.97 12.64
CA GLU A 88 -15.68 5.53 11.73
C GLU A 88 -15.28 4.39 10.80
N GLY A 89 -14.09 3.83 10.98
CA GLY A 89 -13.56 2.78 10.14
C GLY A 89 -12.47 3.25 9.19
N PRO A 90 -11.99 2.38 8.30
CA PRO A 90 -10.95 2.73 7.33
C PRO A 90 -11.45 3.80 6.36
N LYS A 91 -10.62 4.81 6.12
CA LYS A 91 -10.95 5.84 5.14
C LYS A 91 -10.32 5.55 3.79
N PRO A 92 -11.11 5.54 2.71
CA PRO A 92 -10.55 5.38 1.38
C PRO A 92 -9.81 6.63 0.93
N MET A 93 -8.81 6.41 0.08
CA MET A 93 -8.13 7.51 -0.60
C MET A 93 -8.92 7.88 -1.85
N PRO A 94 -8.97 9.17 -2.21
CA PRO A 94 -9.59 9.58 -3.48
C PRO A 94 -8.88 8.89 -4.65
N GLU A 95 -9.65 8.34 -5.56
CA GLU A 95 -9.09 7.66 -6.71
C GLU A 95 -8.27 8.60 -7.60
N ALA A 96 -8.68 9.86 -7.69
CA ALA A 96 -7.93 10.87 -8.43
C ALA A 96 -6.50 11.02 -7.92
N LEU A 97 -6.30 10.93 -6.61
CA LEU A 97 -4.97 11.00 -6.01
C LEU A 97 -4.12 9.81 -6.44
N ILE A 98 -4.70 8.61 -6.40
CA ILE A 98 -4.00 7.39 -6.81
C ILE A 98 -3.66 7.44 -8.30
N ALA A 99 -4.59 7.87 -9.14
CA ALA A 99 -4.35 8.02 -10.57
C ALA A 99 -3.21 9.00 -10.84
N GLY A 100 -3.16 10.11 -10.11
CA GLY A 100 -2.07 11.07 -10.24
C GLY A 100 -0.71 10.49 -9.85
N LEU A 101 -0.68 9.67 -8.81
CA LEU A 101 0.57 9.03 -8.37
C LEU A 101 1.04 7.95 -9.33
N ARG A 102 0.12 7.34 -10.09
CA ARG A 102 0.45 6.31 -11.08
C ARG A 102 0.92 6.89 -12.40
N ALA A 103 0.56 8.12 -12.68
CA ALA A 103 0.87 8.77 -13.95
C ALA A 103 2.38 8.99 -14.13
#